data_29d44d54bd843d08087f112d69e04d30
#
_entry.id   29d44d54bd843d08087f112d69e04d30
#
_cell.length_a   1.000
_cell.length_b   1.000
_cell.length_c   1.000
_cell.angle_alpha   90.00
_cell.angle_beta   90.00
_cell.angle_gamma   90.00
#
_symmetry.space_group_name_H-M   'P 1'
#
loop_
_entity.id
_entity.type
_entity.pdbx_description
1 polymer ?
#
loop_
_entity_poly.entity_id
_entity_poly.type
_entity_poly.pdbx_seq_one_letter_code
_entity_poly.pdbx_strand_id
1 'polypeptide(L)'
;MKKVLAGILVATTVLGLVGCGNSGTKDSSKDNADKKEIVYGKSQGPYTELFEDAIVPILEEKGYTVKGVDLSDLQTADIALNDGEVDVNVEQHTAYMDNFNKSYDGDLVAISPIPTVPAGVYSDKYDSLDDIKDGAKVAVPNDASNTARCYLMLQ
;
A
#
# COMPACT_ATOMS: atom_id res chain seq x y z
N MET A 1 -46.69 -43.08 -16.07
CA MET A 1 -47.34 -44.00 -15.15
C MET A 1 -46.85 -43.69 -13.71
N LYS A 2 -47.74 -43.11 -12.97
CA LYS A 2 -48.18 -43.56 -11.61
C LYS A 2 -47.03 -43.75 -10.62
N LYS A 3 -46.99 -43.24 -9.44
CA LYS A 3 -47.89 -42.69 -8.41
C LYS A 3 -46.99 -42.32 -7.25
N VAL A 4 -47.11 -41.16 -6.60
CA VAL A 4 -47.91 -40.86 -5.42
C VAL A 4 -47.47 -41.59 -4.11
N LEU A 5 -47.18 -40.86 -3.09
CA LEU A 5 -47.67 -40.60 -1.74
C LEU A 5 -46.48 -40.28 -0.82
N ALA A 6 -46.46 -39.18 -0.18
CA ALA A 6 -47.20 -38.68 0.99
C ALA A 6 -46.58 -39.05 2.34
N GLY A 7 -46.29 -38.03 3.06
CA GLY A 7 -46.76 -37.68 4.39
C GLY A 7 -45.66 -37.91 5.44
N ILE A 8 -45.35 -37.06 6.33
CA ILE A 8 -46.10 -36.58 7.46
C ILE A 8 -45.30 -35.45 8.14
N LEU A 9 -46.02 -34.46 8.47
CA LEU A 9 -45.85 -33.31 9.32
C LEU A 9 -45.47 -33.71 10.78
N VAL A 10 -44.43 -33.06 11.36
CA VAL A 10 -44.39 -32.81 12.79
C VAL A 10 -43.88 -31.37 13.02
N ALA A 11 -44.79 -30.56 13.47
CA ALA A 11 -44.54 -29.23 13.99
C ALA A 11 -44.04 -29.34 15.45
N THR A 12 -43.00 -28.65 15.75
CA THR A 12 -42.72 -28.21 17.12
C THR A 12 -42.28 -26.77 17.12
N THR A 13 -43.21 -25.94 17.53
CA THR A 13 -43.06 -24.55 17.92
C THR A 13 -42.24 -24.47 19.21
N VAL A 14 -41.14 -23.66 19.18
CA VAL A 14 -40.66 -23.04 20.42
C VAL A 14 -40.47 -21.54 20.12
N LEU A 15 -41.25 -20.76 20.82
CA LEU A 15 -41.14 -19.32 20.95
C LEU A 15 -39.81 -18.97 21.65
N GLY A 16 -39.12 -17.96 21.18
CA GLY A 16 -37.95 -17.38 21.84
C GLY A 16 -37.59 -16.03 21.28
N LEU A 17 -38.30 -14.99 21.69
CA LEU A 17 -37.91 -13.58 21.93
C LEU A 17 -36.93 -12.85 20.99
N VAL A 18 -37.51 -11.93 20.26
CA VAL A 18 -37.20 -10.49 20.13
C VAL A 18 -35.77 -10.10 20.56
N GLY A 19 -34.98 -9.78 19.57
CA GLY A 19 -33.80 -8.92 19.68
C GLY A 19 -33.82 -7.95 18.51
N CYS A 20 -34.20 -6.71 18.75
CA CYS A 20 -34.15 -5.62 17.78
C CYS A 20 -32.75 -5.48 17.21
N GLY A 21 -32.61 -5.77 15.94
CA GLY A 21 -31.41 -5.44 15.18
C GLY A 21 -31.28 -3.94 15.07
N ASN A 22 -30.22 -3.44 15.63
CA ASN A 22 -29.70 -2.12 15.31
C ASN A 22 -28.80 -2.32 14.09
N SER A 23 -29.20 -1.73 12.97
CA SER A 23 -28.33 -1.58 11.80
C SER A 23 -27.21 -0.61 12.18
N GLY A 24 -26.17 -1.14 12.80
CA GLY A 24 -24.94 -0.39 13.07
C GLY A 24 -24.14 -0.33 11.79
N THR A 25 -24.08 0.84 11.21
CA THR A 25 -22.99 1.27 10.32
C THR A 25 -21.69 0.81 10.95
N LYS A 26 -20.93 -0.02 10.27
CA LYS A 26 -19.58 -0.39 10.68
C LYS A 26 -18.74 0.89 10.66
N ASP A 27 -18.59 1.46 11.82
CA ASP A 27 -17.61 2.51 12.10
C ASP A 27 -16.24 1.81 12.12
N SER A 28 -15.52 1.91 11.01
CA SER A 28 -14.19 1.32 10.79
C SER A 28 -13.10 1.99 11.65
N SER A 29 -13.47 2.91 12.52
CA SER A 29 -12.53 3.74 13.28
C SER A 29 -12.20 3.22 14.69
N LYS A 30 -12.73 2.08 15.13
CA LYS A 30 -12.56 1.63 16.52
C LYS A 30 -11.58 0.48 16.77
N ASP A 31 -11.10 -0.20 15.72
CA ASP A 31 -10.24 -1.38 15.92
C ASP A 31 -8.74 -1.06 15.99
N ASN A 32 -8.32 0.18 15.74
CA ASN A 32 -6.89 0.53 15.73
C ASN A 32 -6.31 1.00 17.08
N ALA A 33 -7.12 1.21 18.10
CA ALA A 33 -6.63 1.75 19.38
C ALA A 33 -5.84 0.74 20.24
N ASP A 34 -5.96 -0.56 19.97
CA ASP A 34 -5.27 -1.64 20.70
C ASP A 34 -4.32 -2.48 19.83
N LYS A 35 -4.17 -2.17 18.54
CA LYS A 35 -3.27 -2.89 17.65
C LYS A 35 -1.83 -2.50 17.94
N LYS A 36 -1.09 -3.39 18.60
CA LYS A 36 0.35 -3.23 18.88
C LYS A 36 1.25 -3.79 17.78
N GLU A 37 0.70 -4.29 16.71
CA GLU A 37 1.42 -4.77 15.54
C GLU A 37 1.23 -3.81 14.38
N ILE A 38 2.34 -3.45 13.72
CA ILE A 38 2.38 -2.65 12.50
C ILE A 38 2.98 -3.51 11.41
N VAL A 39 2.25 -3.70 10.33
CA VAL A 39 2.72 -4.38 9.13
C VAL A 39 3.08 -3.33 8.09
N TYR A 40 4.33 -3.30 7.61
CA TYR A 40 4.74 -2.35 6.60
C TYR A 40 5.14 -3.03 5.29
N GLY A 41 4.78 -2.41 4.18
CA GLY A 41 5.20 -2.83 2.85
C GLY A 41 6.66 -2.45 2.62
N LYS A 42 7.49 -3.42 2.20
CA LYS A 42 8.90 -3.26 1.87
C LYS A 42 9.05 -3.32 0.36
N SER A 43 9.63 -2.29 -0.24
CA SER A 43 10.23 -2.40 -1.56
C SER A 43 11.75 -2.38 -1.45
N GLN A 44 12.43 -2.76 -2.52
CA GLN A 44 13.90 -2.66 -2.55
C GLN A 44 14.31 -1.19 -2.66
N GLY A 45 15.19 -0.76 -1.76
CA GLY A 45 15.76 0.57 -1.84
C GLY A 45 15.99 1.26 -0.49
N PRO A 46 16.53 2.48 -0.53
CA PRO A 46 17.03 3.18 0.66
C PRO A 46 15.94 3.61 1.63
N TYR A 47 14.70 3.68 1.20
CA TYR A 47 13.59 4.07 2.09
C TYR A 47 13.19 2.96 3.07
N THR A 48 13.25 1.70 2.63
CA THR A 48 13.06 0.55 3.51
C THR A 48 14.16 0.51 4.56
N GLU A 49 15.43 0.68 4.17
CA GLU A 49 16.56 0.75 5.10
C GLU A 49 16.40 1.90 6.09
N LEU A 50 16.02 3.09 5.62
CA LEU A 50 15.76 4.24 6.49
C LEU A 50 14.65 3.94 7.52
N PHE A 51 13.57 3.30 7.10
CA PHE A 51 12.48 2.93 7.99
C PHE A 51 12.92 1.90 9.03
N GLU A 52 13.62 0.86 8.61
CA GLU A 52 14.14 -0.20 9.49
C GLU A 52 15.16 0.33 10.49
N ASP A 53 16.09 1.18 10.06
CA ASP A 53 17.18 1.66 10.92
C ASP A 53 16.76 2.80 11.84
N ALA A 54 15.85 3.66 11.42
CA ALA A 54 15.52 4.88 12.16
C ALA A 54 14.14 4.87 12.82
N ILE A 55 13.14 4.24 12.21
CA ILE A 55 11.75 4.32 12.68
C ILE A 55 11.34 3.08 13.45
N VAL A 56 11.68 1.89 12.97
CA VAL A 56 11.33 0.63 13.64
C VAL A 56 11.79 0.59 15.09
N PRO A 57 13.05 0.94 15.46
CA PRO A 57 13.48 0.93 16.86
C PRO A 57 12.64 1.83 17.75
N ILE A 58 12.24 3.00 17.26
CA ILE A 58 11.39 3.94 18.01
C ILE A 58 9.99 3.36 18.26
N LEU A 59 9.44 2.65 17.27
CA LEU A 59 8.14 1.98 17.39
C LEU A 59 8.22 0.83 18.40
N GLU A 60 9.28 0.04 18.35
CA GLU A 60 9.52 -1.08 19.28
C GLU A 60 9.71 -0.60 20.71
N GLU A 61 10.44 0.49 20.93
CA GLU A 61 10.56 1.14 22.26
C GLU A 61 9.20 1.61 22.81
N LYS A 62 8.25 1.94 21.93
CA LYS A 62 6.87 2.29 22.29
C LYS A 62 5.97 1.06 22.48
N GLY A 63 6.50 -0.15 22.33
CA GLY A 63 5.81 -1.41 22.54
C GLY A 63 5.03 -1.93 21.34
N TYR A 64 5.33 -1.44 20.14
CA TYR A 64 4.81 -2.01 18.89
C TYR A 64 5.68 -3.18 18.42
N THR A 65 5.06 -4.14 17.78
CA THR A 65 5.75 -5.16 16.97
C THR A 65 5.68 -4.74 15.53
N VAL A 66 6.82 -4.63 14.85
CA VAL A 66 6.87 -4.20 13.44
C VAL A 66 7.22 -5.37 12.56
N LYS A 67 6.43 -5.62 11.51
CA LYS A 67 6.63 -6.70 10.54
C LYS A 67 6.71 -6.16 9.13
N GLY A 68 7.77 -6.51 8.40
CA GLY A 68 7.92 -6.17 6.99
C GLY A 68 7.37 -7.27 6.07
N VAL A 69 6.70 -6.87 5.00
CA VAL A 69 6.24 -7.72 3.91
C VAL A 69 6.95 -7.29 2.64
N ASP A 70 7.74 -8.19 2.05
CA ASP A 70 8.47 -7.92 0.81
C ASP A 70 7.50 -7.83 -0.37
N LEU A 71 7.53 -6.71 -1.08
CA LEU A 71 6.69 -6.44 -2.25
C LEU A 71 7.58 -6.15 -3.46
N SER A 72 7.11 -6.54 -4.64
CA SER A 72 7.95 -6.55 -5.84
C SER A 72 8.28 -5.15 -6.36
N ASP A 73 7.38 -4.22 -6.15
CA ASP A 73 7.46 -2.87 -6.68
C ASP A 73 6.49 -1.92 -5.95
N LEU A 74 6.62 -0.64 -6.24
CA LEU A 74 5.86 0.43 -5.63
C LEU A 74 4.35 0.32 -5.85
N GLN A 75 3.93 -0.09 -7.06
CA GLN A 75 2.51 -0.26 -7.35
C GLN A 75 1.89 -1.39 -6.54
N THR A 76 2.60 -2.51 -6.43
CA THR A 76 2.17 -3.66 -5.61
C THR A 76 2.07 -3.28 -4.14
N ALA A 77 3.01 -2.44 -3.65
CA ALA A 77 2.98 -1.93 -2.28
C ALA A 77 1.77 -1.04 -2.02
N ASP A 78 1.42 -0.17 -2.95
CA ASP A 78 0.24 0.69 -2.83
C ASP A 78 -1.07 -0.10 -2.91
N ILE A 79 -1.14 -1.14 -3.75
CA ILE A 79 -2.31 -2.03 -3.80
C ILE A 79 -2.47 -2.75 -2.46
N ALA A 80 -1.41 -3.34 -1.92
CA ALA A 80 -1.45 -4.04 -0.64
C ALA A 80 -1.86 -3.11 0.52
N LEU A 81 -1.40 -1.85 0.49
CA LEU A 81 -1.78 -0.83 1.46
C LEU A 81 -3.27 -0.44 1.32
N ASN A 82 -3.72 -0.21 0.10
CA ASN A 82 -5.11 0.14 -0.19
C ASN A 82 -6.09 -0.98 0.18
N ASP A 83 -5.68 -2.22 0.01
CA ASP A 83 -6.48 -3.41 0.36
C ASP A 83 -6.38 -3.78 1.86
N GLY A 84 -5.55 -3.06 2.62
CA GLY A 84 -5.37 -3.28 4.06
C GLY A 84 -4.55 -4.52 4.41
N GLU A 85 -3.77 -5.04 3.47
CA GLU A 85 -2.83 -6.15 3.70
C GLU A 85 -1.59 -5.68 4.47
N VAL A 86 -1.22 -4.40 4.31
CA VAL A 86 -0.20 -3.72 5.11
C VAL A 86 -0.77 -2.42 5.69
N ASP A 87 -0.22 -1.94 6.79
CA ASP A 87 -0.70 -0.75 7.50
C ASP A 87 -0.03 0.55 7.01
N VAL A 88 1.18 0.44 6.48
CA VAL A 88 1.99 1.58 6.02
C VAL A 88 3.00 1.14 4.97
N ASN A 89 3.35 2.05 4.08
CA ASN A 89 4.56 1.96 3.25
C ASN A 89 5.41 3.25 3.39
N VAL A 90 6.67 3.21 2.96
CA VAL A 90 7.62 4.31 3.15
C VAL A 90 8.50 4.43 1.91
N GLU A 91 7.95 4.86 0.79
CA GLU A 91 8.73 4.80 -0.45
C GLU A 91 8.31 5.77 -1.55
N GLN A 92 7.14 6.38 -1.45
CA GLN A 92 6.62 7.18 -2.54
C GLN A 92 6.55 8.68 -2.23
N HIS A 93 6.62 9.50 -3.25
CA HIS A 93 6.31 10.91 -3.14
C HIS A 93 4.82 11.19 -3.41
N THR A 94 4.33 12.32 -2.91
CA THR A 94 2.90 12.69 -2.97
C THR A 94 2.32 12.60 -4.38
N ALA A 95 3.05 13.05 -5.41
CA ALA A 95 2.54 12.99 -6.79
C ALA A 95 2.33 11.55 -7.30
N TYR A 96 3.08 10.57 -6.80
CA TYR A 96 2.85 9.16 -7.12
C TYR A 96 1.59 8.66 -6.42
N MET A 97 1.45 8.91 -5.12
CA MET A 97 0.27 8.56 -4.33
C MET A 97 -1.01 9.17 -4.93
N ASP A 98 -1.00 10.47 -5.28
CA ASP A 98 -2.15 11.13 -5.89
C ASP A 98 -2.54 10.49 -7.23
N ASN A 99 -1.53 10.10 -8.03
CA ASN A 99 -1.78 9.41 -9.29
C ASN A 99 -2.33 7.99 -9.09
N PHE A 100 -1.83 7.27 -8.09
CA PHE A 100 -2.36 5.98 -7.68
C PHE A 100 -3.84 6.11 -7.27
N ASN A 101 -4.14 6.98 -6.31
CA ASN A 101 -5.51 7.20 -5.82
C ASN A 101 -6.47 7.52 -6.98
N LYS A 102 -6.05 8.38 -7.91
CA LYS A 102 -6.85 8.74 -9.07
C LYS A 102 -7.06 7.57 -10.06
N SER A 103 -6.06 6.73 -10.23
CA SER A 103 -6.08 5.67 -11.25
C SER A 103 -6.74 4.39 -10.76
N TYR A 104 -6.69 4.14 -9.47
CA TYR A 104 -7.18 2.91 -8.82
C TYR A 104 -8.37 3.15 -7.88
N ASP A 105 -8.94 4.37 -7.88
CA ASP A 105 -10.01 4.75 -6.94
C ASP A 105 -9.59 4.48 -5.47
N GLY A 106 -8.31 4.76 -5.17
CA GLY A 106 -7.71 4.53 -3.87
C GLY A 106 -7.90 5.73 -2.93
N ASP A 107 -7.64 5.49 -1.66
CA ASP A 107 -7.77 6.50 -0.59
C ASP A 107 -6.53 6.62 0.30
N LEU A 108 -5.35 6.30 -0.24
CA LEU A 108 -4.08 6.43 0.46
C LEU A 108 -3.85 7.87 0.92
N VAL A 109 -3.31 8.02 2.14
CA VAL A 109 -3.01 9.32 2.74
C VAL A 109 -1.56 9.40 3.20
N ALA A 110 -0.95 10.57 3.00
CA ALA A 110 0.39 10.83 3.53
C ALA A 110 0.33 11.14 5.03
N ILE A 111 1.11 10.40 5.83
CA ILE A 111 1.17 10.57 7.28
C ILE A 111 2.24 11.62 7.65
N SER A 112 3.45 11.47 7.09
CA SER A 112 4.59 12.34 7.39
C SER A 112 5.59 12.34 6.23
N PRO A 113 6.20 13.48 5.92
CA PRO A 113 7.33 13.50 5.00
C PRO A 113 8.57 12.88 5.64
N ILE A 114 9.36 12.18 4.83
CA ILE A 114 10.69 11.69 5.17
C ILE A 114 11.73 12.29 4.24
N PRO A 115 13.02 12.30 4.61
CA PRO A 115 14.09 12.70 3.70
C PRO A 115 14.06 11.89 2.41
N THR A 116 14.21 12.55 1.27
CA THR A 116 14.25 11.89 -0.04
C THR A 116 15.68 11.80 -0.55
N VAL A 117 15.98 10.70 -1.24
CA VAL A 117 17.24 10.59 -1.96
C VAL A 117 17.22 11.47 -3.22
N PRO A 118 18.36 12.07 -3.61
CA PRO A 118 18.44 12.82 -4.85
C PRO A 118 18.27 11.90 -6.06
N ALA A 119 17.60 12.39 -7.09
CA ALA A 119 17.60 11.76 -8.40
C ALA A 119 18.84 12.22 -9.18
N GLY A 120 19.37 11.35 -10.05
CA GLY A 120 20.56 11.65 -10.85
C GLY A 120 20.55 10.93 -12.19
N VAL A 121 21.43 11.38 -13.09
CA VAL A 121 21.75 10.69 -14.34
C VAL A 121 23.01 9.85 -14.10
N TYR A 122 22.91 8.55 -14.39
CA TYR A 122 23.99 7.57 -14.17
C TYR A 122 24.36 6.91 -15.48
N SER A 123 25.64 6.58 -15.65
CA SER A 123 26.14 5.88 -16.83
C SER A 123 27.38 5.05 -16.47
N ASP A 124 27.43 3.81 -16.97
CA ASP A 124 28.64 2.98 -16.97
C ASP A 124 29.52 3.24 -18.21
N LYS A 125 29.04 4.09 -19.12
CA LYS A 125 29.66 4.30 -20.44
C LYS A 125 30.27 5.68 -20.61
N TYR A 126 29.72 6.69 -19.94
CA TYR A 126 30.09 8.09 -20.09
C TYR A 126 30.50 8.65 -18.72
N ASP A 127 31.64 9.36 -18.69
CA ASP A 127 32.15 9.96 -17.46
C ASP A 127 31.56 11.35 -17.19
N SER A 128 30.99 11.98 -18.22
CA SER A 128 30.35 13.29 -18.11
C SER A 128 29.14 13.41 -19.06
N LEU A 129 28.26 14.36 -18.80
CA LEU A 129 27.13 14.68 -19.70
C LEU A 129 27.62 15.17 -21.07
N ASP A 130 28.75 15.85 -21.11
CA ASP A 130 29.35 16.40 -22.36
C ASP A 130 29.87 15.30 -23.30
N ASP A 131 30.10 14.10 -22.77
CA ASP A 131 30.55 12.96 -23.56
C ASP A 131 29.42 12.21 -24.23
N ILE A 132 28.17 12.51 -23.86
CA ILE A 132 26.96 11.83 -24.37
C ILE A 132 26.73 12.29 -25.82
N LYS A 133 26.74 11.32 -26.73
CA LYS A 133 26.59 11.59 -28.17
C LYS A 133 25.10 11.66 -28.53
N ASP A 134 24.84 12.43 -29.60
CA ASP A 134 23.52 12.45 -30.23
C ASP A 134 23.01 11.03 -30.55
N GLY A 135 21.76 10.77 -30.23
CA GLY A 135 21.15 9.48 -30.42
C GLY A 135 21.43 8.47 -29.29
N ALA A 136 22.05 8.86 -28.20
CA ALA A 136 22.16 8.04 -26.99
C ALA A 136 20.78 7.68 -26.44
N LYS A 137 20.65 6.44 -25.94
CA LYS A 137 19.42 5.98 -25.31
C LYS A 137 19.49 6.19 -23.80
N VAL A 138 18.48 6.81 -23.25
CA VAL A 138 18.32 7.03 -21.82
C VAL A 138 17.16 6.18 -21.31
N ALA A 139 17.40 5.38 -20.27
CA ALA A 139 16.35 4.68 -19.56
C ALA A 139 15.69 5.64 -18.56
N VAL A 140 14.37 5.66 -18.54
CA VAL A 140 13.57 6.43 -17.59
C VAL A 140 12.56 5.50 -16.92
N PRO A 141 12.08 5.84 -15.70
CA PRO A 141 10.96 5.12 -15.07
C PRO A 141 9.73 5.07 -15.99
N ASN A 142 8.93 4.04 -15.85
CA ASN A 142 7.74 3.84 -16.68
C ASN A 142 6.43 4.35 -16.04
N ASP A 143 6.48 4.92 -14.86
CA ASP A 143 5.35 5.62 -14.25
C ASP A 143 5.32 7.10 -14.62
N ALA A 144 4.13 7.67 -14.72
CA ALA A 144 3.93 9.03 -15.21
C ALA A 144 4.64 10.10 -14.38
N SER A 145 4.66 9.95 -13.05
CA SER A 145 5.20 10.95 -12.13
C SER A 145 6.73 11.00 -12.14
N ASN A 146 7.40 9.85 -12.11
CA ASN A 146 8.86 9.78 -12.16
C ASN A 146 9.40 10.00 -13.59
N THR A 147 8.68 9.57 -14.63
CA THR A 147 9.01 9.93 -16.02
C THR A 147 9.05 11.45 -16.21
N ALA A 148 8.06 12.17 -15.70
CA ALA A 148 8.01 13.63 -15.78
C ALA A 148 9.22 14.28 -15.06
N ARG A 149 9.60 13.78 -13.88
CA ARG A 149 10.81 14.23 -13.16
C ARG A 149 12.08 14.02 -13.97
N CYS A 150 12.21 12.85 -14.62
CA CYS A 150 13.39 12.59 -15.46
C CYS A 150 13.48 13.56 -16.66
N TYR A 151 12.38 13.86 -17.31
CA TYR A 151 12.39 14.84 -18.40
C TYR A 151 12.77 16.26 -17.93
N LEU A 152 12.34 16.67 -16.75
CA LEU A 152 12.78 17.95 -16.17
C LEU A 152 14.29 18.00 -15.86
N MET A 153 14.89 16.85 -15.54
CA MET A 153 16.33 16.77 -15.27
C MET A 153 17.18 16.77 -16.56
N LEU A 154 16.58 16.39 -17.70
CA LEU A 154 17.27 16.30 -18.99
C LEU A 154 17.12 17.56 -19.85
N GLN A 155 16.46 18.62 -19.37
CA GLN A 155 16.33 19.94 -19.99
C GLN A 155 17.52 20.82 -19.68
#